data_f363ffd79c5825ac870a82046593028b
#
_entry.id   f363ffd79c5825ac870a82046593028b
#
_cell.length_a   1.000
_cell.length_b   1.000
_cell.length_c   1.000
_cell.angle_alpha   90.00
_cell.angle_beta   90.00
_cell.angle_gamma   90.00
#
_symmetry.space_group_name_H-M   'P 1'
#
loop_
_entity.id
_entity.type
_entity.pdbx_description
1 polymer ?
#
loop_
_entity_poly.entity_id
_entity_poly.type
_entity_poly.pdbx_seq_one_letter_code
_entity_poly.pdbx_strand_id
1 'polypeptide(L)'
;SGNKIRNIPGRVYDPISFVYYLRNQDLILGHSYKFFSYDRKKIREVIVNITAKETVQVSAGTFNCLKIEPVSGDGKPLLKNNGQMRVWLSDDSLRLPVKIEQKTNIGTMVMKLKK
;
A
#
# COMPACT_ATOMS: atom_id res chain seq x y z
N SER A 1 18.38 9.53 -1.57
CA SER A 1 17.13 10.19 -1.45
C SER A 1 16.00 9.31 -1.97
N GLY A 2 15.08 9.01 -1.25
CA GLY A 2 13.93 8.24 -1.68
C GLY A 2 12.61 8.93 -1.43
N ASN A 3 12.63 10.17 -1.02
CA ASN A 3 11.42 10.86 -0.62
C ASN A 3 10.89 11.74 -1.74
N LYS A 4 9.69 11.43 -2.19
CA LYS A 4 8.94 12.24 -3.14
C LYS A 4 7.62 12.64 -2.50
N ILE A 5 7.16 13.86 -2.79
CA ILE A 5 5.89 14.35 -2.28
C ILE A 5 4.84 14.15 -3.37
N ARG A 6 3.76 13.46 -3.04
CA ARG A 6 2.67 13.15 -3.96
C ARG A 6 1.34 13.44 -3.30
N ASN A 7 0.35 13.71 -4.14
CA ASN A 7 -1.04 13.87 -3.69
C ASN A 7 -1.83 12.62 -4.08
N ILE A 8 -2.53 12.05 -3.12
CA ILE A 8 -3.37 10.88 -3.36
C ILE A 8 -4.81 11.34 -3.48
N PRO A 9 -5.46 11.12 -4.63
CA PRO A 9 -6.88 11.45 -4.76
C PRO A 9 -7.72 10.51 -3.89
N GLY A 10 -8.70 11.07 -3.19
CA GLY A 10 -9.61 10.30 -2.36
C GLY A 10 -9.02 9.89 -1.02
N ARG A 11 -9.58 8.83 -0.44
CA ARG A 11 -9.26 8.40 0.92
C ARG A 11 -8.24 7.28 0.94
N VAL A 12 -7.21 7.44 1.77
CA VAL A 12 -6.15 6.40 1.89
C VAL A 12 -6.67 5.09 2.48
N TYR A 13 -7.79 5.10 3.18
CA TYR A 13 -8.38 3.87 3.71
C TYR A 13 -9.26 3.11 2.72
N ASP A 14 -9.41 3.62 1.50
CA ASP A 14 -9.97 2.85 0.40
C ASP A 14 -8.82 2.06 -0.26
N PRO A 15 -8.68 0.76 0.03
CA PRO A 15 -7.51 0.01 -0.40
C PRO A 15 -7.42 -0.12 -1.92
N ILE A 16 -8.55 -0.19 -2.60
CA ILE A 16 -8.56 -0.37 -4.06
C ILE A 16 -8.03 0.89 -4.73
N SER A 17 -8.55 2.06 -4.37
CA SER A 17 -8.10 3.32 -4.94
C SER A 17 -6.62 3.57 -4.64
N PHE A 18 -6.20 3.28 -3.43
CA PHE A 18 -4.82 3.47 -3.01
C PHE A 18 -3.86 2.58 -3.82
N VAL A 19 -4.23 1.30 -4.02
CA VAL A 19 -3.42 0.36 -4.80
C VAL A 19 -3.32 0.81 -6.26
N TYR A 20 -4.42 1.26 -6.86
CA TYR A 20 -4.37 1.78 -8.23
C TYR A 20 -3.40 2.96 -8.34
N TYR A 21 -3.41 3.83 -7.34
CA TYR A 21 -2.49 4.95 -7.31
C TYR A 21 -1.04 4.48 -7.24
N LEU A 22 -0.74 3.52 -6.36
CA LEU A 22 0.61 3.00 -6.17
C LEU A 22 1.16 2.33 -7.44
N ARG A 23 0.33 1.66 -8.21
CA ARG A 23 0.76 0.94 -9.41
C ARG A 23 1.42 1.84 -10.44
N ASN A 24 1.12 3.12 -10.42
CA ASN A 24 1.64 4.10 -11.38
C ASN A 24 2.86 4.86 -10.85
N GLN A 25 3.37 4.47 -9.68
CA GLN A 25 4.53 5.14 -9.08
C GLN A 25 5.80 4.32 -9.31
N ASP A 26 6.95 5.00 -9.28
CA ASP A 26 8.24 4.34 -9.32
C ASP A 26 8.55 3.77 -7.94
N LEU A 27 8.31 2.49 -7.77
CA LEU A 27 8.48 1.82 -6.48
C LEU A 27 9.83 1.12 -6.42
N ILE A 28 10.68 1.58 -5.51
CA ILE A 28 12.06 1.10 -5.37
C ILE A 28 12.26 0.55 -3.97
N LEU A 29 12.77 -0.68 -3.88
CA LEU A 29 13.05 -1.33 -2.60
C LEU A 29 13.95 -0.46 -1.72
N GLY A 30 13.59 -0.34 -0.45
CA GLY A 30 14.34 0.44 0.52
C GLY A 30 14.02 1.93 0.51
N HIS A 31 13.19 2.38 -0.43
CA HIS A 31 12.81 3.79 -0.49
C HIS A 31 11.49 4.02 0.23
N SER A 32 11.29 5.26 0.65
CA SER A 32 10.04 5.72 1.24
C SER A 32 9.55 6.93 0.47
N TYR A 33 8.24 7.01 0.32
CA TYR A 33 7.59 8.09 -0.43
C TYR A 33 6.57 8.76 0.45
N LYS A 34 6.53 10.09 0.41
CA LYS A 34 5.56 10.87 1.17
C LYS A 34 4.42 11.28 0.26
N PHE A 35 3.20 10.97 0.69
CA PHE A 35 1.99 11.31 -0.04
C PHE A 35 1.07 12.11 0.87
N PHE A 36 0.24 12.97 0.27
CA PHE A 36 -0.81 13.67 0.99
C PHE A 36 -2.16 13.20 0.48
N SER A 37 -3.00 12.77 1.40
CA SER A 37 -4.38 12.39 1.11
C SER A 37 -5.30 13.51 1.56
N TYR A 38 -6.21 13.89 0.70
CA TYR A 38 -7.20 14.93 0.98
C TYR A 38 -8.56 14.25 1.22
N ASP A 39 -9.10 14.45 2.41
CA ASP A 39 -10.43 13.94 2.77
C ASP A 39 -11.22 15.08 3.38
N ARG A 40 -12.16 15.62 2.59
CA ARG A 40 -12.98 16.76 2.99
C ARG A 40 -12.12 17.95 3.41
N LYS A 41 -12.07 18.24 4.72
CA LYS A 41 -11.32 19.38 5.25
C LYS A 41 -9.97 18.97 5.86
N LYS A 42 -9.61 17.68 5.74
CA LYS A 42 -8.39 17.17 6.36
C LYS A 42 -7.36 16.77 5.32
N ILE A 43 -6.13 17.18 5.58
CA ILE A 43 -4.97 16.70 4.82
C ILE A 43 -4.26 15.68 5.72
N ARG A 44 -4.01 14.51 5.18
CA ARG A 44 -3.34 13.44 5.91
C ARG A 44 -2.04 13.09 5.20
N GLU A 45 -0.95 13.07 5.96
CA GLU A 45 0.33 12.61 5.44
C GLU A 45 0.41 11.10 5.53
N VAL A 46 0.81 10.47 4.44
CA VAL A 46 1.03 9.02 4.37
C VAL A 46 2.45 8.78 3.91
N ILE A 47 3.18 7.93 4.64
CA ILE A 47 4.51 7.51 4.25
C ILE A 47 4.42 6.08 3.74
N VAL A 48 4.80 5.88 2.48
CA VAL A 48 4.76 4.58 1.82
C VAL A 48 6.16 4.00 1.81
N ASN A 49 6.35 2.91 2.53
CA ASN A 49 7.64 2.23 2.65
C ASN A 49 7.65 0.99 1.77
N ILE A 50 8.68 0.86 0.94
CA ILE A 50 8.91 -0.35 0.15
C ILE A 50 9.88 -1.20 0.96
N THR A 51 9.34 -2.16 1.72
CA THR A 51 10.09 -2.81 2.81
C THR A 51 10.79 -4.08 2.43
N ALA A 52 10.31 -4.81 1.42
CA ALA A 52 10.88 -6.11 1.09
C ALA A 52 10.51 -6.54 -0.32
N LYS A 53 11.24 -7.53 -0.81
CA LYS A 53 10.83 -8.33 -1.97
C LYS A 53 10.49 -9.73 -1.45
N GLU A 54 9.31 -10.22 -1.82
CA GLU A 54 8.82 -11.51 -1.35
C GLU A 54 8.16 -12.26 -2.49
N THR A 55 8.32 -13.57 -2.47
CA THR A 55 7.59 -14.45 -3.40
C THR A 55 6.26 -14.79 -2.76
N VAL A 56 5.17 -14.52 -3.48
CA VAL A 56 3.80 -14.74 -2.98
C VAL A 56 3.10 -15.72 -3.90
N GLN A 57 2.52 -16.76 -3.32
CA GLN A 57 1.73 -17.74 -4.04
C GLN A 57 0.25 -17.52 -3.77
N VAL A 58 -0.51 -17.35 -4.84
CA VAL A 58 -1.97 -17.18 -4.81
C VAL A 58 -2.59 -18.08 -5.89
N SER A 59 -3.92 -18.11 -5.98
CA SER A 59 -4.57 -19.00 -6.95
C SER A 59 -4.23 -18.63 -8.40
N ALA A 60 -3.92 -17.36 -8.67
CA ALA A 60 -3.52 -16.94 -10.01
C ALA A 60 -2.10 -17.36 -10.38
N GLY A 61 -1.28 -17.80 -9.42
CA GLY A 61 0.10 -18.21 -9.67
C GLY A 61 1.06 -17.78 -8.57
N THR A 62 2.34 -17.86 -8.89
CA THR A 62 3.43 -17.44 -7.99
C THR A 62 4.08 -16.20 -8.56
N PHE A 63 4.23 -15.18 -7.73
CA PHE A 63 4.72 -13.88 -8.16
C PHE A 63 5.84 -13.39 -7.26
N ASN A 64 6.86 -12.80 -7.87
CA ASN A 64 7.85 -12.02 -7.13
C ASN A 64 7.24 -10.64 -6.91
N CYS A 65 7.14 -10.22 -5.66
CA CYS A 65 6.42 -9.02 -5.29
C CYS A 65 7.28 -8.04 -4.52
N LEU A 66 6.91 -6.76 -4.63
CA LEU A 66 7.34 -5.73 -3.71
C LEU A 66 6.33 -5.65 -2.58
N LYS A 67 6.80 -5.71 -1.35
CA LYS A 67 5.96 -5.51 -0.17
C LYS A 67 5.96 -4.05 0.20
N ILE A 68 4.77 -3.49 0.29
CA ILE A 68 4.56 -2.06 0.53
C ILE A 68 3.81 -1.91 1.83
N GLU A 69 4.36 -1.11 2.74
CA GLU A 69 3.76 -0.87 4.05
C GLU A 69 3.53 0.64 4.23
N PRO A 70 2.32 1.12 3.94
CA PRO A 70 1.99 2.53 4.18
C PRO A 70 1.70 2.76 5.65
N VAL A 71 2.15 3.90 6.15
CA VAL A 71 1.91 4.33 7.53
C VAL A 71 1.49 5.79 7.54
N SER A 72 0.79 6.20 8.60
CA SER A 72 0.46 7.60 8.78
C SER A 72 1.68 8.37 9.25
N GLY A 73 1.87 9.58 8.70
CA GLY A 73 3.03 10.41 9.05
C GLY A 73 3.02 10.91 10.49
N ASP A 74 1.88 10.88 11.18
CA ASP A 74 1.77 11.29 12.56
C ASP A 74 2.04 10.15 13.57
N GLY A 75 2.42 8.98 13.08
CA GLY A 75 2.70 7.82 13.92
C GLY A 75 1.48 7.06 14.38
N LYS A 76 0.28 7.51 14.02
CA LYS A 76 -0.96 6.82 14.36
C LYS A 76 -1.26 5.75 13.31
N PRO A 77 -2.10 4.76 13.64
CA PRO A 77 -2.52 3.77 12.64
C PRO A 77 -3.15 4.44 11.43
N LEU A 78 -2.84 3.93 10.24
CA LEU A 78 -3.32 4.51 8.99
C LEU A 78 -4.83 4.37 8.82
N LEU A 79 -5.37 3.23 9.22
CA LEU A 79 -6.78 2.88 9.04
C LEU A 79 -7.52 2.93 10.37
N LYS A 80 -8.85 2.91 10.30
CA LYS A 80 -9.70 2.84 11.49
C LYS A 80 -9.45 1.55 12.26
N ASN A 81 -9.82 1.54 13.55
CA ASN A 81 -9.68 0.38 14.43
C ASN A 81 -8.22 -0.09 14.57
N ASN A 82 -7.30 0.87 14.69
CA ASN A 82 -5.86 0.61 14.73
C ASN A 82 -5.38 -0.15 13.49
N GLY A 83 -6.02 0.12 12.35
CA GLY A 83 -5.78 -0.64 11.13
C GLY A 83 -4.46 -0.34 10.47
N GLN A 84 -3.80 -1.40 10.04
CA GLN A 84 -2.58 -1.35 9.24
C GLN A 84 -2.83 -2.06 7.91
N MET A 85 -2.13 -1.61 6.87
CA MET A 85 -2.26 -2.19 5.55
C MET A 85 -0.90 -2.65 5.04
N ARG A 86 -0.89 -3.78 4.34
CA ARG A 86 0.25 -4.27 3.59
C ARG A 86 -0.22 -4.62 2.20
N VAL A 87 0.58 -4.27 1.21
CA VAL A 87 0.25 -4.50 -0.19
C VAL A 87 1.42 -5.20 -0.85
N TRP A 88 1.14 -6.25 -1.63
CA TRP A 88 2.14 -6.93 -2.43
C TRP A 88 1.80 -6.71 -3.89
N LEU A 89 2.63 -5.94 -4.58
CA LEU A 89 2.51 -5.70 -6.02
C LEU A 89 3.57 -6.49 -6.76
N SER A 90 3.22 -7.05 -7.91
CA SER A 90 4.19 -7.79 -8.70
C SER A 90 5.37 -6.89 -9.09
N ASP A 91 6.58 -7.44 -9.03
CA ASP A 91 7.81 -6.69 -9.33
C ASP A 91 8.09 -6.76 -10.83
N ASP A 92 7.18 -6.17 -11.60
CA ASP A 92 7.26 -6.12 -13.06
C ASP A 92 6.49 -4.90 -13.56
N SER A 93 6.44 -4.74 -14.87
CA SER A 93 5.76 -3.59 -15.47
C SER A 93 4.25 -3.58 -15.24
N LEU A 94 3.65 -4.71 -14.93
CA LEU A 94 2.21 -4.81 -14.72
C LEU A 94 1.80 -4.37 -13.32
N ARG A 95 2.68 -4.48 -12.33
CA ARG A 95 2.38 -4.09 -10.94
C ARG A 95 1.04 -4.65 -10.47
N LEU A 96 0.81 -5.95 -10.69
CA LEU A 96 -0.44 -6.58 -10.31
C LEU A 96 -0.63 -6.58 -8.80
N PRO A 97 -1.83 -6.28 -8.30
CA PRO A 97 -2.10 -6.35 -6.86
C PRO A 97 -2.30 -7.82 -6.45
N VAL A 98 -1.20 -8.47 -6.14
CA VAL A 98 -1.20 -9.91 -5.86
C VAL A 98 -1.87 -10.22 -4.54
N LYS A 99 -1.62 -9.38 -3.53
CA LYS A 99 -2.19 -9.58 -2.19
C LYS A 99 -2.31 -8.25 -1.48
N ILE A 100 -3.42 -8.07 -0.78
CA ILE A 100 -3.65 -6.90 0.08
C ILE A 100 -4.10 -7.41 1.43
N GLU A 101 -3.46 -6.96 2.49
CA GLU A 101 -3.77 -7.35 3.85
C GLU A 101 -4.12 -6.12 4.66
N GLN A 102 -5.24 -6.17 5.38
CA GLN A 102 -5.64 -5.15 6.34
C GLN A 102 -5.78 -5.81 7.70
N LYS A 103 -4.99 -5.37 8.65
CA LYS A 103 -5.02 -5.91 9.99
C LYS A 103 -5.53 -4.83 10.95
N THR A 104 -6.60 -5.15 11.68
CA THR A 104 -7.18 -4.26 12.68
C THR A 104 -7.24 -4.98 14.01
N ASN A 105 -7.67 -4.24 15.08
CA ASN A 105 -7.85 -4.84 16.39
C ASN A 105 -9.04 -5.79 16.47
N ILE A 106 -9.86 -5.87 15.43
CA ILE A 106 -11.02 -6.79 15.37
C ILE A 106 -10.83 -7.93 14.37
N GLY A 107 -9.70 -7.98 13.68
CA GLY A 107 -9.40 -9.08 12.77
C GLY A 107 -8.55 -8.68 11.59
N THR A 108 -8.28 -9.65 10.74
CA THR A 108 -7.45 -9.48 9.55
C THR A 108 -8.28 -9.81 8.31
N MET A 109 -8.25 -8.89 7.34
CA MET A 109 -8.85 -9.11 6.02
C MET A 109 -7.73 -9.28 5.01
N VAL A 110 -7.83 -10.29 4.16
CA VAL A 110 -6.84 -10.56 3.12
C VAL A 110 -7.56 -10.71 1.78
N MET A 111 -7.11 -9.93 0.79
CA MET A 111 -7.57 -10.06 -0.59
C MET A 111 -6.40 -10.59 -1.41
N LYS A 112 -6.66 -11.62 -2.23
CA LYS A 112 -5.64 -12.25 -3.07
C LYS A 112 -6.08 -12.26 -4.52
N LEU A 113 -5.12 -12.12 -5.42
CA LEU A 113 -5.37 -12.17 -6.85
C LEU A 113 -5.85 -13.56 -7.24
N LYS A 114 -6.94 -13.61 -7.99
CA LYS A 114 -7.52 -14.84 -8.51
C LYS A 114 -7.39 -14.87 -10.03
N LYS A 115 -7.39 -16.08 -10.56
CA LYS A 115 -7.43 -16.25 -12.00
C LYS A 115 -8.68 -15.62 -12.61
#